data_ee4043a45de48d275c3869038197c12d
#
_entry.id   ee4043a45de48d275c3869038197c12d
#
_cell.length_a   1.000
_cell.length_b   1.000
_cell.length_c   1.000
_cell.angle_alpha   90.00
_cell.angle_beta   90.00
_cell.angle_gamma   90.00
#
_symmetry.space_group_name_H-M   'P 1'
#
loop_
_entity.id
_entity.type
_entity.pdbx_description
1 polymer ?
#
loop_
_entity_poly.entity_id
_entity_poly.type
_entity_poly.pdbx_seq_one_letter_code
_entity_poly.pdbx_strand_id
1 'polypeptide(L)'
;VQAEKLLAQLNTFQVETRNSFEGVLSWLHQWACARSYGLGSKLPWDPQFLVESLSDSTIYMAYYTVAYMLQGGVEDGSVPGPLGIKAEDMTDEVWDYVLGGGPFPADSSVPRDKADMMRREFLYFYPMDLRSSGKDLINNHLTFCIYNHAALFPEELWPRAIRANGHLMLNGAKMSKSTGNSLSLRQAV
;
A
#
# COMPACT_ATOMS: atom_id res chain seq x y z
N VAL A 1 19.28 -3.09 2.85
CA VAL A 1 19.48 -3.64 4.19
C VAL A 1 18.14 -4.04 4.82
N GLN A 2 17.24 -3.14 5.23
CA GLN A 2 15.94 -3.56 5.84
C GLN A 2 15.00 -4.23 4.83
N ALA A 3 14.86 -3.69 3.63
CA ALA A 3 14.05 -4.27 2.58
C ALA A 3 14.55 -5.67 2.13
N GLU A 4 15.85 -5.88 2.10
CA GLU A 4 16.45 -7.19 1.84
C GLU A 4 16.15 -8.19 2.97
N LYS A 5 16.19 -7.70 4.23
CA LYS A 5 15.81 -8.51 5.40
C LYS A 5 14.33 -8.90 5.34
N LEU A 6 13.45 -7.96 5.00
CA LEU A 6 12.04 -8.25 4.78
C LEU A 6 11.86 -9.27 3.65
N LEU A 7 12.50 -9.06 2.50
CA LEU A 7 12.40 -10.00 1.38
C LEU A 7 12.89 -11.41 1.76
N ALA A 8 13.94 -11.52 2.57
CA ALA A 8 14.45 -12.82 3.03
C ALA A 8 13.40 -13.62 3.82
N GLN A 9 12.55 -12.94 4.59
CA GLN A 9 11.46 -13.55 5.38
C GLN A 9 10.18 -13.76 4.56
N LEU A 10 10.00 -12.99 3.46
CA LEU A 10 8.78 -12.98 2.66
C LEU A 10 8.60 -14.29 1.90
N ASN A 11 7.43 -14.90 2.00
CA ASN A 11 7.06 -16.02 1.12
C ASN A 11 6.61 -15.50 -0.24
N THR A 12 7.36 -15.81 -1.29
CA THR A 12 7.04 -15.42 -2.67
C THR A 12 6.43 -16.55 -3.48
N PHE A 13 6.26 -17.74 -2.90
CA PHE A 13 5.74 -18.97 -3.51
C PHE A 13 6.55 -19.49 -4.70
N GLN A 14 7.20 -18.65 -5.46
CA GLN A 14 7.94 -18.97 -6.68
C GLN A 14 9.34 -18.36 -6.65
N VAL A 15 10.32 -19.12 -7.06
CA VAL A 15 11.72 -18.68 -7.15
C VAL A 15 11.89 -17.51 -8.12
N GLU A 16 11.17 -17.53 -9.23
CA GLU A 16 11.19 -16.47 -10.25
C GLU A 16 10.69 -15.13 -9.69
N THR A 17 9.67 -15.17 -8.83
CA THR A 17 9.16 -13.98 -8.14
C THR A 17 10.19 -13.43 -7.17
N ARG A 18 10.87 -14.31 -6.40
CA ARG A 18 11.95 -13.91 -5.50
C ARG A 18 13.12 -13.28 -6.26
N ASN A 19 13.62 -13.97 -7.29
CA ASN A 19 14.72 -13.46 -8.12
C ASN A 19 14.39 -12.10 -8.74
N SER A 20 13.13 -11.90 -9.14
CA SER A 20 12.68 -10.62 -9.69
C SER A 20 12.75 -9.51 -8.62
N PHE A 21 12.30 -9.75 -7.39
CA PHE A 21 12.42 -8.78 -6.29
C PHE A 21 13.89 -8.48 -5.97
N GLU A 22 14.74 -9.50 -5.86
CA GLU A 22 16.17 -9.34 -5.59
C GLU A 22 16.84 -8.49 -6.70
N GLY A 23 16.49 -8.79 -7.96
CA GLY A 23 16.95 -7.99 -9.09
C GLY A 23 16.52 -6.52 -8.97
N VAL A 24 15.26 -6.24 -8.61
CA VAL A 24 14.78 -4.86 -8.47
C VAL A 24 15.46 -4.15 -7.30
N LEU A 25 15.58 -4.78 -6.15
CA LEU A 25 16.27 -4.19 -4.98
C LEU A 25 17.72 -3.80 -5.27
N SER A 26 18.39 -4.51 -6.22
CA SER A 26 19.77 -4.22 -6.58
C SER A 26 19.97 -2.93 -7.37
N TRP A 27 18.95 -2.44 -8.09
CA TRP A 27 19.08 -1.26 -8.96
C TRP A 27 18.11 -0.11 -8.63
N LEU A 28 16.99 -0.39 -7.95
CA LEU A 28 15.97 0.62 -7.69
C LEU A 28 16.36 1.46 -6.45
N HIS A 29 17.11 2.54 -6.70
CA HIS A 29 17.54 3.48 -5.65
C HIS A 29 16.73 4.78 -5.63
N GLN A 30 16.13 5.15 -6.76
CA GLN A 30 15.35 6.37 -6.92
C GLN A 30 14.11 6.14 -7.76
N TRP A 31 13.02 6.81 -7.40
CA TRP A 31 11.78 6.83 -8.15
C TRP A 31 11.14 8.20 -8.07
N ALA A 32 10.66 8.71 -9.21
CA ALA A 32 9.94 9.97 -9.25
C ALA A 32 8.52 9.77 -8.72
N CYS A 33 8.30 10.14 -7.46
CA CYS A 33 7.00 9.99 -6.78
C CYS A 33 6.00 11.11 -7.10
N ALA A 34 6.38 12.10 -7.92
CA ALA A 34 5.51 13.20 -8.33
C ALA A 34 5.24 13.17 -9.82
N ARG A 35 4.06 13.66 -10.20
CA ARG A 35 3.65 13.84 -11.61
C ARG A 35 3.07 15.24 -11.80
N SER A 36 3.34 15.85 -12.96
CA SER A 36 2.80 17.15 -13.33
C SER A 36 1.36 17.10 -13.86
N TYR A 37 0.88 15.91 -14.22
CA TYR A 37 -0.49 15.70 -14.73
C TYR A 37 -0.96 14.27 -14.41
N GLY A 38 -2.29 14.07 -14.48
CA GLY A 38 -2.92 12.77 -14.28
C GLY A 38 -4.08 12.84 -13.29
N LEU A 39 -4.49 11.68 -12.81
CA LEU A 39 -5.45 11.51 -11.71
C LEU A 39 -4.70 11.12 -10.45
N GLY A 40 -5.10 11.66 -9.31
CA GLY A 40 -4.52 11.35 -8.01
C GLY A 40 -4.59 12.50 -7.04
N SER A 41 -4.05 12.28 -5.84
CA SER A 41 -3.96 13.29 -4.79
C SER A 41 -2.86 14.29 -5.09
N LYS A 42 -3.11 15.56 -4.77
CA LYS A 42 -2.08 16.61 -4.84
C LYS A 42 -1.06 16.40 -3.73
N LEU A 43 0.21 16.76 -4.01
CA LEU A 43 1.22 16.82 -2.96
C LEU A 43 0.83 17.88 -1.91
N PRO A 44 0.78 17.54 -0.61
CA PRO A 44 0.37 18.49 0.43
C PRO A 44 1.23 19.73 0.51
N TRP A 45 2.53 19.62 0.24
CA TRP A 45 3.50 20.72 0.30
C TRP A 45 3.73 21.44 -1.04
N ASP A 46 3.23 20.88 -2.15
CA ASP A 46 3.31 21.48 -3.48
C ASP A 46 2.13 21.05 -4.37
N PRO A 47 0.98 21.71 -4.24
CA PRO A 47 -0.28 21.30 -4.88
C PRO A 47 -0.32 21.44 -6.40
N GLN A 48 0.74 21.94 -7.04
CA GLN A 48 0.86 21.92 -8.51
C GLN A 48 1.23 20.51 -9.04
N PHE A 49 1.74 19.63 -8.18
CA PHE A 49 2.06 18.24 -8.53
C PHE A 49 1.12 17.25 -7.88
N LEU A 50 1.03 16.08 -8.50
CA LEU A 50 0.26 14.94 -8.00
C LEU A 50 1.21 13.88 -7.45
N VAL A 51 0.76 13.13 -6.46
CA VAL A 51 1.43 11.90 -6.02
C VAL A 51 1.32 10.87 -7.15
N GLU A 52 2.41 10.21 -7.48
CA GLU A 52 2.43 9.14 -8.47
C GLU A 52 1.62 7.93 -7.97
N SER A 53 0.73 7.41 -8.82
CA SER A 53 -0.32 6.45 -8.43
C SER A 53 0.18 5.12 -7.87
N LEU A 54 1.40 4.69 -8.23
CA LEU A 54 2.02 3.50 -7.66
C LEU A 54 2.69 3.79 -6.32
N SER A 55 3.07 5.04 -6.08
CA SER A 55 3.74 5.48 -4.85
C SER A 55 2.76 5.74 -3.71
N ASP A 56 1.58 6.31 -3.99
CA ASP A 56 0.57 6.64 -2.97
C ASP A 56 -0.11 5.39 -2.38
N SER A 57 -0.17 4.32 -3.14
CA SER A 57 -0.95 3.12 -2.80
C SER A 57 -0.15 2.01 -2.12
N THR A 58 1.06 2.29 -1.65
CA THR A 58 1.99 1.26 -1.15
C THR A 58 1.64 0.70 0.23
N ILE A 59 0.88 1.43 1.04
CA ILE A 59 0.43 1.04 2.37
C ILE A 59 -1.09 1.08 2.55
N TYR A 60 -1.86 1.19 1.46
CA TYR A 60 -3.33 1.30 1.55
C TYR A 60 -3.97 0.12 2.30
N MET A 61 -3.37 -1.05 2.25
CA MET A 61 -3.84 -2.23 2.98
C MET A 61 -3.80 -2.01 4.52
N ALA A 62 -2.88 -1.21 5.04
CA ALA A 62 -2.89 -0.79 6.44
C ALA A 62 -4.03 0.19 6.72
N TYR A 63 -4.18 1.21 5.86
CA TYR A 63 -5.24 2.19 5.98
C TYR A 63 -6.65 1.57 5.91
N TYR A 64 -6.88 0.59 5.04
CA TYR A 64 -8.17 -0.09 4.91
C TYR A 64 -8.64 -0.76 6.19
N THR A 65 -7.75 -1.13 7.09
CA THR A 65 -8.14 -1.73 8.37
C THR A 65 -8.95 -0.77 9.24
N VAL A 66 -8.74 0.54 9.08
CA VAL A 66 -9.37 1.60 9.88
C VAL A 66 -10.23 2.58 9.08
N ALA A 67 -10.19 2.51 7.74
CA ALA A 67 -10.86 3.46 6.85
C ALA A 67 -12.36 3.58 7.13
N TYR A 68 -13.05 2.47 7.39
CA TYR A 68 -14.48 2.44 7.68
C TYR A 68 -14.87 3.17 8.97
N MET A 69 -13.93 3.35 9.89
CA MET A 69 -14.12 4.11 11.13
C MET A 69 -13.97 5.62 10.91
N LEU A 70 -13.15 6.01 9.91
CA LEU A 70 -12.74 7.38 9.66
C LEU A 70 -13.53 8.08 8.57
N GLN A 71 -13.98 7.33 7.55
CA GLN A 71 -14.67 7.89 6.38
C GLN A 71 -16.18 7.85 6.51
N GLY A 72 -16.84 9.00 6.26
CA GLY A 72 -18.29 9.18 6.33
C GLY A 72 -19.00 9.01 4.98
N GLY A 73 -18.54 8.09 4.12
CA GLY A 73 -19.14 7.80 2.82
C GLY A 73 -18.61 8.65 1.67
N VAL A 74 -17.60 9.50 1.91
CA VAL A 74 -16.81 10.22 0.90
C VAL A 74 -15.34 9.87 1.07
N GLU A 75 -14.58 9.86 -0.05
CA GLU A 75 -13.20 9.38 -0.05
C GLU A 75 -12.18 10.46 0.35
N ASP A 76 -12.56 11.74 0.28
CA ASP A 76 -11.68 12.88 0.52
C ASP A 76 -11.49 13.26 2.00
N GLY A 77 -12.16 12.54 2.91
CA GLY A 77 -12.08 12.80 4.36
C GLY A 77 -12.86 14.04 4.84
N SER A 78 -13.61 14.73 3.96
CA SER A 78 -14.39 15.93 4.32
C SER A 78 -15.55 15.64 5.27
N VAL A 79 -16.04 14.40 5.28
CA VAL A 79 -17.13 13.95 6.18
C VAL A 79 -16.55 12.93 7.15
N PRO A 80 -16.53 13.24 8.48
CA PRO A 80 -16.06 12.29 9.49
C PRO A 80 -16.88 11.01 9.49
N GLY A 81 -16.21 9.89 9.69
CA GLY A 81 -16.81 8.57 9.81
C GLY A 81 -17.45 8.32 11.19
N PRO A 82 -17.77 7.04 11.49
CA PRO A 82 -18.46 6.65 12.74
C PRO A 82 -17.76 7.09 14.03
N LEU A 83 -16.43 7.22 14.01
CA LEU A 83 -15.71 7.72 15.19
C LEU A 83 -15.82 9.25 15.38
N GLY A 84 -16.32 9.99 14.40
CA GLY A 84 -16.43 11.45 14.47
C GLY A 84 -15.06 12.16 14.55
N ILE A 85 -13.99 11.52 14.08
CA ILE A 85 -12.65 12.09 14.00
C ILE A 85 -12.54 12.84 12.67
N LYS A 86 -12.03 14.06 12.70
CA LYS A 86 -11.78 14.83 11.47
C LYS A 86 -10.41 14.48 10.90
N ALA A 87 -10.24 14.72 9.60
CA ALA A 87 -8.97 14.44 8.91
C ALA A 87 -7.80 15.21 9.53
N GLU A 88 -8.01 16.48 9.91
CA GLU A 88 -6.98 17.32 10.56
C GLU A 88 -6.56 16.85 11.96
N ASP A 89 -7.38 16.03 12.64
CA ASP A 89 -7.06 15.47 13.96
C ASP A 89 -6.11 14.26 13.86
N MET A 90 -6.03 13.64 12.68
CA MET A 90 -5.16 12.49 12.42
C MET A 90 -3.74 12.94 12.08
N THR A 91 -3.01 13.43 13.10
CA THR A 91 -1.61 13.86 12.97
C THR A 91 -0.67 12.68 12.74
N ASP A 92 0.57 12.95 12.34
CA ASP A 92 1.59 11.93 12.13
C ASP A 92 1.83 11.08 13.40
N GLU A 93 1.79 11.71 14.58
CA GLU A 93 1.97 11.02 15.86
C GLU A 93 0.78 10.09 16.19
N VAL A 94 -0.44 10.48 15.80
CA VAL A 94 -1.63 9.62 15.94
C VAL A 94 -1.53 8.43 14.99
N TRP A 95 -1.11 8.65 13.74
CA TRP A 95 -0.86 7.57 12.79
C TRP A 95 0.26 6.64 13.25
N ASP A 96 1.35 7.20 13.79
CA ASP A 96 2.44 6.39 14.35
C ASP A 96 1.97 5.53 15.53
N TYR A 97 1.11 6.09 16.40
CA TYR A 97 0.48 5.30 17.46
C TYR A 97 -0.41 4.18 16.91
N VAL A 98 -1.26 4.47 15.93
CA VAL A 98 -2.24 3.50 15.41
C VAL A 98 -1.56 2.39 14.61
N LEU A 99 -0.61 2.73 13.74
CA LEU A 99 -0.02 1.83 12.75
C LEU A 99 1.45 1.48 13.05
N GLY A 100 2.23 2.46 13.49
CA GLY A 100 3.70 2.35 13.62
C GLY A 100 4.21 1.79 14.94
N GLY A 101 3.35 1.69 15.95
CA GLY A 101 3.74 1.22 17.29
C GLY A 101 4.32 2.29 18.21
N GLY A 102 4.27 3.56 17.81
CA GLY A 102 4.69 4.70 18.62
C GLY A 102 3.86 4.89 19.91
N PRO A 103 4.27 5.80 20.81
CA PRO A 103 3.50 6.17 22.00
C PRO A 103 2.28 7.00 21.60
N PHE A 104 1.23 6.94 22.41
CA PHE A 104 0.08 7.84 22.23
C PHE A 104 0.46 9.29 22.57
N PRO A 105 0.21 10.26 21.65
CA PRO A 105 0.56 11.65 21.87
C PRO A 105 -0.28 12.28 23.00
N ALA A 106 0.40 12.98 23.93
CA ALA A 106 -0.23 13.52 25.14
C ALA A 106 -1.21 14.67 24.84
N ASP A 107 -0.99 15.39 23.75
CA ASP A 107 -1.76 16.56 23.30
C ASP A 107 -2.72 16.25 22.13
N SER A 108 -3.01 14.96 21.91
CA SER A 108 -3.90 14.52 20.83
C SER A 108 -5.32 15.06 21.00
N SER A 109 -5.88 15.61 19.92
CA SER A 109 -7.32 15.92 19.81
C SER A 109 -8.17 14.65 19.62
N VAL A 110 -7.57 13.55 19.16
CA VAL A 110 -8.23 12.25 19.06
C VAL A 110 -8.32 11.60 20.44
N PRO A 111 -9.52 11.24 20.95
CA PRO A 111 -9.66 10.52 22.19
C PRO A 111 -8.90 9.19 22.19
N ARG A 112 -8.21 8.87 23.29
CA ARG A 112 -7.38 7.69 23.40
C ARG A 112 -8.14 6.38 23.14
N ASP A 113 -9.36 6.26 23.63
CA ASP A 113 -10.21 5.08 23.45
C ASP A 113 -10.51 4.83 21.96
N LYS A 114 -10.71 5.90 21.17
CA LYS A 114 -10.90 5.80 19.71
C LYS A 114 -9.61 5.40 18.99
N ALA A 115 -8.48 5.96 19.38
CA ALA A 115 -7.18 5.56 18.84
C ALA A 115 -6.86 4.10 19.19
N ASP A 116 -7.18 3.66 20.42
CA ASP A 116 -7.04 2.26 20.85
C ASP A 116 -7.94 1.31 20.05
N MET A 117 -9.13 1.75 19.65
CA MET A 117 -10.02 0.97 18.75
C MET A 117 -9.37 0.78 17.39
N MET A 118 -8.89 1.87 16.76
CA MET A 118 -8.21 1.80 15.47
C MET A 118 -6.96 0.91 15.54
N ARG A 119 -6.13 1.08 16.57
CA ARG A 119 -4.93 0.26 16.77
C ARG A 119 -5.26 -1.22 16.90
N ARG A 120 -6.28 -1.58 17.68
CA ARG A 120 -6.72 -2.99 17.82
C ARG A 120 -7.18 -3.56 16.49
N GLU A 121 -7.93 -2.79 15.71
CA GLU A 121 -8.42 -3.21 14.40
C GLU A 121 -7.25 -3.43 13.43
N PHE A 122 -6.30 -2.50 13.38
CA PHE A 122 -5.08 -2.66 12.59
C PHE A 122 -4.31 -3.92 13.00
N LEU A 123 -4.04 -4.11 14.29
CA LEU A 123 -3.27 -5.26 14.79
C LEU A 123 -3.99 -6.60 14.62
N TYR A 124 -5.32 -6.60 14.44
CA TYR A 124 -6.06 -7.81 14.10
C TYR A 124 -5.74 -8.30 12.68
N PHE A 125 -5.57 -7.38 11.72
CA PHE A 125 -5.29 -7.69 10.33
C PHE A 125 -3.80 -7.75 9.98
N TYR A 126 -2.95 -7.13 10.78
CA TYR A 126 -1.51 -7.09 10.56
C TYR A 126 -0.75 -8.00 11.53
N PRO A 127 0.32 -8.63 11.04
CA PRO A 127 0.93 -8.50 9.70
C PRO A 127 0.04 -9.05 8.59
N MET A 128 0.10 -8.41 7.40
CA MET A 128 -0.62 -8.85 6.21
C MET A 128 -0.18 -10.27 5.81
N ASP A 129 -1.11 -11.23 5.79
CA ASP A 129 -0.80 -12.62 5.51
C ASP A 129 -0.45 -12.89 4.05
N LEU A 130 -1.20 -12.29 3.12
CA LEU A 130 -1.03 -12.50 1.68
C LEU A 130 -1.44 -11.30 0.86
N ARG A 131 -0.55 -10.87 -0.03
CA ARG A 131 -0.85 -9.99 -1.15
C ARG A 131 -0.84 -10.79 -2.45
N SER A 132 -1.98 -10.88 -3.12
CA SER A 132 -2.07 -11.42 -4.48
C SER A 132 -1.96 -10.31 -5.50
N SER A 133 -1.10 -10.45 -6.49
CA SER A 133 -0.80 -9.41 -7.48
C SER A 133 -0.34 -9.99 -8.82
N GLY A 134 -0.07 -9.14 -9.80
CA GLY A 134 0.52 -9.49 -11.09
C GLY A 134 2.03 -9.24 -11.13
N LYS A 135 2.76 -9.99 -11.92
CA LYS A 135 4.22 -9.86 -12.03
C LYS A 135 4.69 -8.50 -12.59
N ASP A 136 3.86 -7.78 -13.29
CA ASP A 136 4.12 -6.44 -13.82
C ASP A 136 4.22 -5.38 -12.72
N LEU A 137 3.75 -5.67 -11.50
CA LEU A 137 3.89 -4.80 -10.34
C LEU A 137 5.12 -5.10 -9.46
N ILE A 138 5.89 -6.15 -9.74
CA ILE A 138 7.10 -6.47 -8.97
C ILE A 138 8.13 -5.33 -9.09
N ASN A 139 8.34 -4.83 -10.31
CA ASN A 139 9.36 -3.82 -10.61
C ASN A 139 9.02 -2.39 -10.12
N ASN A 140 7.87 -2.20 -9.49
CA ASN A 140 7.38 -0.90 -9.03
C ASN A 140 6.59 -1.06 -7.74
N HIS A 141 5.28 -1.05 -7.79
CA HIS A 141 4.37 -1.00 -6.63
C HIS A 141 4.70 -2.02 -5.52
N LEU A 142 4.96 -3.30 -5.86
CA LEU A 142 5.25 -4.32 -4.84
C LEU A 142 6.60 -4.10 -4.16
N THR A 143 7.60 -3.61 -4.89
CA THR A 143 8.90 -3.24 -4.31
C THR A 143 8.77 -1.99 -3.44
N PHE A 144 7.99 -0.99 -3.86
CA PHE A 144 7.70 0.18 -3.00
C PHE A 144 6.94 -0.24 -1.73
N CYS A 145 6.02 -1.19 -1.83
CA CYS A 145 5.34 -1.77 -0.68
C CYS A 145 6.35 -2.39 0.31
N ILE A 146 7.35 -3.15 -0.19
CA ILE A 146 8.43 -3.70 0.64
C ILE A 146 9.23 -2.58 1.31
N TYR A 147 9.65 -1.55 0.56
CA TYR A 147 10.40 -0.42 1.11
C TYR A 147 9.62 0.31 2.21
N ASN A 148 8.35 0.64 1.95
CA ASN A 148 7.53 1.40 2.88
C ASN A 148 7.16 0.58 4.13
N HIS A 149 6.84 -0.71 3.98
CA HIS A 149 6.59 -1.56 5.16
C HIS A 149 7.85 -1.73 6.00
N ALA A 150 9.03 -1.88 5.36
CA ALA A 150 10.29 -1.99 6.09
C ALA A 150 10.70 -0.69 6.79
N ALA A 151 10.24 0.46 6.29
CA ALA A 151 10.56 1.77 6.87
C ALA A 151 9.58 2.20 7.97
N LEU A 152 8.28 1.91 7.80
CA LEU A 152 7.22 2.44 8.65
C LEU A 152 6.81 1.50 9.79
N PHE A 153 6.94 0.19 9.59
CA PHE A 153 6.44 -0.79 10.55
C PHE A 153 7.56 -1.56 11.23
N PRO A 154 7.36 -1.94 12.51
CA PRO A 154 8.25 -2.86 13.19
C PRO A 154 8.23 -4.24 12.48
N GLU A 155 9.29 -5.01 12.65
CA GLU A 155 9.56 -6.23 11.90
C GLU A 155 8.44 -7.28 12.02
N GLU A 156 7.82 -7.38 13.18
CA GLU A 156 6.71 -8.30 13.44
C GLU A 156 5.43 -7.98 12.65
N LEU A 157 5.31 -6.76 12.11
CA LEU A 157 4.19 -6.32 11.28
C LEU A 157 4.50 -6.31 9.77
N TRP A 158 5.67 -6.78 9.37
CA TRP A 158 6.02 -6.89 7.96
C TRP A 158 5.15 -7.91 7.23
N PRO A 159 4.87 -7.69 5.92
CA PRO A 159 4.11 -8.64 5.11
C PRO A 159 4.69 -10.04 5.12
N ARG A 160 3.83 -11.06 5.25
CA ARG A 160 4.24 -12.47 5.30
C ARG A 160 4.42 -13.10 3.94
N ALA A 161 3.57 -12.73 2.97
CA ALA A 161 3.61 -13.34 1.65
C ALA A 161 3.12 -12.41 0.54
N ILE A 162 3.77 -12.52 -0.62
CA ILE A 162 3.33 -11.91 -1.88
C ILE A 162 3.31 -12.98 -2.97
N ARG A 163 2.14 -13.21 -3.57
CA ARG A 163 1.99 -14.09 -4.73
C ARG A 163 1.77 -13.26 -5.97
N ALA A 164 2.67 -13.37 -6.95
CA ALA A 164 2.55 -12.72 -8.23
C ALA A 164 2.21 -13.75 -9.31
N ASN A 165 1.08 -13.56 -10.00
CA ASN A 165 0.73 -14.37 -11.16
C ASN A 165 1.40 -13.85 -12.43
N GLY A 166 1.54 -14.73 -13.43
CA GLY A 166 2.02 -14.38 -14.76
C GLY A 166 1.02 -13.53 -15.55
N HIS A 167 1.39 -13.19 -16.79
CA HIS A 167 0.48 -12.51 -17.71
C HIS A 167 -0.56 -13.50 -18.23
N LEU A 168 -1.79 -13.01 -18.42
CA LEU A 168 -2.79 -13.74 -19.18
C LEU A 168 -2.36 -13.75 -20.66
N MET A 169 -2.26 -14.94 -21.24
CA MET A 169 -1.80 -15.13 -22.59
C MET A 169 -3.00 -15.41 -23.52
N LEU A 170 -2.95 -14.84 -24.70
CA LEU A 170 -3.89 -15.13 -25.79
C LEU A 170 -3.07 -15.35 -27.06
N ASN A 171 -3.29 -16.49 -27.73
CA ASN A 171 -2.55 -16.87 -28.95
C ASN A 171 -1.01 -16.82 -28.78
N GLY A 172 -0.51 -17.24 -27.61
CA GLY A 172 0.93 -17.25 -27.33
C GLY A 172 1.57 -15.88 -26.99
N ALA A 173 0.79 -14.79 -26.97
CA ALA A 173 1.25 -13.47 -26.64
C ALA A 173 0.53 -12.91 -25.39
N LYS A 174 1.14 -11.95 -24.70
CA LYS A 174 0.49 -11.23 -23.58
C LYS A 174 -0.80 -10.58 -24.08
N MET A 175 -1.92 -10.84 -23.39
CA MET A 175 -3.18 -10.19 -23.69
C MET A 175 -3.09 -8.68 -23.46
N SER A 176 -3.45 -7.89 -24.47
CA SER A 176 -3.39 -6.43 -24.40
C SER A 176 -4.43 -5.77 -25.31
N LYS A 177 -5.18 -4.82 -24.75
CA LYS A 177 -6.16 -4.03 -25.51
C LYS A 177 -5.50 -3.15 -26.58
N SER A 178 -4.34 -2.57 -26.27
CA SER A 178 -3.62 -1.67 -27.18
C SER A 178 -3.12 -2.35 -28.44
N THR A 179 -2.88 -3.65 -28.41
CA THR A 179 -2.46 -4.45 -29.57
C THR A 179 -3.60 -5.20 -30.26
N GLY A 180 -4.83 -5.05 -29.77
CA GLY A 180 -6.00 -5.78 -30.26
C GLY A 180 -6.03 -7.28 -29.86
N ASN A 181 -5.00 -7.79 -29.19
CA ASN A 181 -4.93 -9.16 -28.69
C ASN A 181 -5.61 -9.27 -27.32
N SER A 182 -6.94 -9.15 -27.31
CA SER A 182 -7.71 -9.21 -26.07
C SER A 182 -9.10 -9.78 -26.30
N LEU A 183 -9.60 -10.50 -25.29
CA LEU A 183 -11.00 -10.91 -25.18
C LEU A 183 -11.66 -10.16 -24.04
N SER A 184 -12.85 -9.63 -24.26
CA SER A 184 -13.70 -9.17 -23.17
C SER A 184 -14.24 -10.37 -22.39
N LEU A 185 -14.66 -10.14 -21.15
CA LEU A 185 -15.26 -11.21 -20.32
C LEU A 185 -16.46 -11.86 -21.03
N ARG A 186 -17.28 -11.06 -21.74
CA ARG A 186 -18.43 -11.56 -22.53
C ARG A 186 -18.04 -12.44 -23.70
N GLN A 187 -16.84 -12.27 -24.26
CA GLN A 187 -16.34 -13.10 -25.37
C GLN A 187 -15.64 -14.35 -24.87
N ALA A 188 -15.22 -14.36 -23.60
CA ALA A 188 -14.53 -15.49 -22.99
C ALA A 188 -15.47 -16.48 -22.29
N VAL A 189 -16.74 -16.10 -22.06
CA VAL A 189 -17.84 -16.89 -21.50
C VAL A 189 -18.83 -17.24 -22.60
#